data_4e02d5c819f00ff20ff87be4b0039fed
#
_entry.id   4e02d5c819f00ff20ff87be4b0039fed
#
_cell.length_a   1.000
_cell.length_b   1.000
_cell.length_c   1.000
_cell.angle_alpha   90.00
_cell.angle_beta   90.00
_cell.angle_gamma   90.00
#
_symmetry.space_group_name_H-M   'P 1'
#
loop_
_entity.id
_entity.type
_entity.pdbx_description
1 polymer ?
#
loop_
_entity_poly.entity_id
_entity_poly.type
_entity_poly.pdbx_seq_one_letter_code
_entity_poly.pdbx_strand_id
1 'polypeptide(L)'
;MAEVMSTSRAINAAMRVAMAEDPRVFLAGEDIGVYGGAFGVTDGLLGEFGAERVRDTPISEDIIVGMAVGAAITGMRPVIEMQFSDFVVNAMDPLVNQAAKLHFMYGGNVTVP
;
A
#
# COMPACT_ATOMS: atom_id res chain seq x y z
N MET A 1 14.74 -20.35 -16.66
CA MET A 1 13.61 -20.02 -17.57
C MET A 1 12.77 -18.97 -16.89
N ALA A 2 12.30 -17.95 -17.61
CA ALA A 2 11.35 -16.98 -17.06
C ALA A 2 10.01 -17.69 -16.86
N GLU A 3 9.46 -17.58 -15.64
CA GLU A 3 8.13 -18.10 -15.34
C GLU A 3 7.07 -17.14 -15.93
N VAL A 4 6.13 -17.69 -16.68
CA VAL A 4 5.00 -16.90 -17.21
C VAL A 4 3.90 -16.92 -16.17
N MET A 5 3.55 -15.72 -15.64
CA MET A 5 2.49 -15.57 -14.64
C MET A 5 1.59 -14.38 -14.98
N SER A 6 0.40 -14.33 -14.41
CA SER A 6 -0.51 -13.17 -14.56
C SER A 6 0.06 -11.95 -13.82
N THR A 7 -0.37 -10.75 -14.23
CA THR A 7 0.03 -9.49 -13.56
C THR A 7 -0.32 -9.51 -12.08
N SER A 8 -1.52 -9.98 -11.69
CA SER A 8 -1.92 -10.08 -10.28
C SER A 8 -1.01 -10.99 -9.47
N ARG A 9 -0.61 -12.14 -10.03
CA ARG A 9 0.36 -13.04 -9.39
C ARG A 9 1.75 -12.42 -9.25
N ALA A 10 2.20 -11.69 -10.27
CA ALA A 10 3.48 -11.00 -10.21
C ALA A 10 3.51 -9.93 -9.11
N ILE A 11 2.44 -9.14 -8.99
CA ILE A 11 2.31 -8.14 -7.93
C ILE A 11 2.25 -8.82 -6.55
N ASN A 12 1.46 -9.88 -6.40
CA ASN A 12 1.38 -10.64 -5.15
C ASN A 12 2.76 -11.18 -4.72
N ALA A 13 3.49 -11.77 -5.66
CA ALA A 13 4.83 -12.30 -5.39
C ALA A 13 5.81 -11.18 -4.99
N ALA A 14 5.76 -10.02 -5.64
CA ALA A 14 6.60 -8.88 -5.29
C ALA A 14 6.29 -8.34 -3.88
N MET A 15 5.00 -8.20 -3.52
CA MET A 15 4.59 -7.79 -2.17
C MET A 15 5.05 -8.80 -1.12
N ARG A 16 4.91 -10.10 -1.40
CA ARG A 16 5.37 -11.17 -0.50
C ARG A 16 6.86 -11.08 -0.21
N VAL A 17 7.68 -10.87 -1.24
CA VAL A 17 9.12 -10.68 -1.09
C VAL A 17 9.42 -9.43 -0.27
N ALA A 18 8.83 -8.29 -0.61
CA ALA A 18 9.04 -7.03 0.11
C ALA A 18 8.66 -7.14 1.60
N MET A 19 7.52 -7.79 1.89
CA MET A 19 7.08 -7.99 3.28
C MET A 19 7.95 -8.98 4.06
N ALA A 20 8.50 -9.99 3.40
CA ALA A 20 9.41 -10.94 4.04
C ALA A 20 10.78 -10.31 4.36
N GLU A 21 11.27 -9.43 3.48
CA GLU A 21 12.58 -8.79 3.62
C GLU A 21 12.57 -7.57 4.56
N ASP A 22 11.47 -6.81 4.62
CA ASP A 22 11.38 -5.59 5.44
C ASP A 22 10.15 -5.61 6.35
N PRO A 23 10.32 -5.69 7.68
CA PRO A 23 9.20 -5.69 8.61
C PRO A 23 8.40 -4.39 8.65
N ARG A 24 8.93 -3.29 8.08
CA ARG A 24 8.23 -2.01 7.97
C ARG A 24 7.21 -1.97 6.84
N VAL A 25 7.29 -2.89 5.89
CA VAL A 25 6.32 -2.98 4.79
C VAL A 25 5.01 -3.53 5.33
N PHE A 26 3.92 -2.83 5.11
CA PHE A 26 2.56 -3.29 5.38
C PHE A 26 1.62 -2.92 4.25
N LEU A 27 0.54 -3.66 4.13
CA LEU A 27 -0.51 -3.43 3.13
C LEU A 27 -1.73 -2.82 3.81
N ALA A 28 -2.36 -1.87 3.15
CA ALA A 28 -3.66 -1.35 3.55
C ALA A 28 -4.52 -1.04 2.33
N GLY A 29 -5.81 -1.32 2.45
CA GLY A 29 -6.75 -1.10 1.36
C GLY A 29 -8.10 -1.76 1.65
N GLU A 30 -9.01 -1.62 0.71
CA GLU A 30 -10.36 -2.13 0.82
C GLU A 30 -10.41 -3.60 0.40
N ASP A 31 -10.97 -4.48 1.24
CA ASP A 31 -11.15 -5.92 1.01
C ASP A 31 -9.83 -6.66 0.65
N ILE A 32 -8.68 -6.18 1.09
CA ILE A 32 -7.39 -6.79 0.80
C ILE A 32 -7.02 -7.97 1.72
N GLY A 33 -7.70 -8.07 2.86
CA GLY A 33 -7.44 -9.09 3.86
C GLY A 33 -8.07 -10.45 3.52
N VAL A 34 -9.22 -10.74 4.11
CA VAL A 34 -9.89 -12.05 3.95
C VAL A 34 -10.32 -12.29 2.50
N TYR A 35 -10.77 -11.26 1.81
CA TYR A 35 -11.21 -11.36 0.41
C TYR A 35 -10.04 -11.50 -0.58
N GLY A 36 -8.84 -11.00 -0.24
CA GLY A 36 -7.64 -11.12 -1.07
C GLY A 36 -7.53 -10.07 -2.17
N GLY A 37 -8.29 -8.98 -2.06
CA GLY A 37 -8.35 -7.91 -3.07
C GLY A 37 -9.33 -8.20 -4.21
N ALA A 38 -9.87 -7.16 -4.83
CA ALA A 38 -10.85 -7.28 -5.90
C ALA A 38 -10.38 -8.12 -7.11
N PHE A 39 -9.08 -8.16 -7.35
CA PHE A 39 -8.45 -8.92 -8.43
C PHE A 39 -7.51 -10.04 -7.93
N GLY A 40 -7.63 -10.44 -6.66
CA GLY A 40 -6.80 -11.48 -6.06
C GLY A 40 -5.34 -11.08 -5.88
N VAL A 41 -5.05 -9.78 -5.86
CA VAL A 41 -3.67 -9.27 -5.79
C VAL A 41 -3.03 -9.54 -4.43
N THR A 42 -3.82 -9.57 -3.36
CA THR A 42 -3.35 -9.79 -1.98
C THR A 42 -3.71 -11.16 -1.42
N ASP A 43 -4.18 -12.07 -2.27
CA ASP A 43 -4.60 -13.41 -1.86
C ASP A 43 -3.50 -14.16 -1.08
N GLY A 44 -3.89 -14.72 0.06
CA GLY A 44 -3.00 -15.48 0.96
C GLY A 44 -2.09 -14.63 1.85
N LEU A 45 -1.89 -13.34 1.60
CA LEU A 45 -0.96 -12.51 2.36
C LEU A 45 -1.40 -12.29 3.80
N LEU A 46 -2.72 -12.19 4.07
CA LEU A 46 -3.23 -12.08 5.43
C LEU A 46 -2.86 -13.30 6.28
N GLY A 47 -2.99 -14.49 5.72
CA GLY A 47 -2.64 -15.73 6.41
C GLY A 47 -1.15 -15.85 6.70
N GLU A 48 -0.31 -15.30 5.85
CA GLU A 48 1.15 -15.38 5.96
C GLU A 48 1.73 -14.30 6.89
N PHE A 49 1.25 -13.06 6.80
CA PHE A 49 1.84 -11.91 7.51
C PHE A 49 0.99 -11.37 8.66
N GLY A 50 -0.25 -11.80 8.77
CA GLY A 50 -1.16 -11.40 9.85
C GLY A 50 -1.83 -10.03 9.64
N ALA A 51 -2.88 -9.78 10.43
CA ALA A 51 -3.72 -8.59 10.34
C ALA A 51 -3.00 -7.27 10.70
N GLU A 52 -1.89 -7.34 11.43
CA GLU A 52 -1.07 -6.17 11.73
C GLU A 52 -0.35 -5.62 10.49
N ARG A 53 -0.12 -6.47 9.50
CA ARG A 53 0.62 -6.11 8.29
C ARG A 53 -0.23 -6.16 7.01
N VAL A 54 -1.42 -6.76 7.04
CA VAL A 54 -2.39 -6.76 5.96
C VAL A 54 -3.71 -6.27 6.53
N ARG A 55 -4.03 -5.01 6.27
CA ARG A 55 -5.09 -4.27 6.97
C ARG A 55 -6.24 -3.93 6.03
N ASP A 56 -7.40 -4.49 6.28
CA ASP A 56 -8.64 -4.01 5.66
C ASP A 56 -8.99 -2.61 6.19
N THR A 57 -9.43 -1.75 5.29
CA THR A 57 -9.90 -0.41 5.62
C THR A 57 -11.35 -0.23 5.20
N PRO A 58 -12.09 0.69 5.82
CA PRO A 58 -13.33 1.19 5.25
C PRO A 58 -13.08 1.86 3.90
N ILE A 59 -14.13 1.99 3.08
CA ILE A 59 -14.08 2.75 1.82
C ILE A 59 -13.82 4.23 2.15
N SER A 60 -12.61 4.70 1.87
CA SER A 60 -12.18 6.08 2.18
C SER A 60 -10.79 6.36 1.59
N GLU A 61 -10.70 6.48 0.28
CA GLU A 61 -9.43 6.55 -0.46
C GLU A 61 -8.53 7.70 0.02
N ASP A 62 -9.12 8.86 0.31
CA ASP A 62 -8.41 10.02 0.86
C ASP A 62 -7.73 9.68 2.21
N ILE A 63 -8.47 9.02 3.11
CA ILE A 63 -7.96 8.63 4.43
C ILE A 63 -6.91 7.51 4.31
N ILE A 64 -7.11 6.54 3.41
CA ILE A 64 -6.15 5.45 3.18
C ILE A 64 -4.80 6.02 2.77
N VAL A 65 -4.78 6.93 1.80
CA VAL A 65 -3.54 7.58 1.35
C VAL A 65 -2.96 8.50 2.43
N GLY A 66 -3.79 9.31 3.10
CA GLY A 66 -3.36 10.18 4.19
C GLY A 66 -2.71 9.41 5.35
N MET A 67 -3.32 8.29 5.75
CA MET A 67 -2.74 7.37 6.73
C MET A 67 -1.39 6.82 6.26
N ALA A 68 -1.30 6.41 5.00
CA ALA A 68 -0.06 5.88 4.44
C ALA A 68 1.06 6.94 4.43
N VAL A 69 0.74 8.19 4.06
CA VAL A 69 1.70 9.31 4.15
C VAL A 69 2.17 9.49 5.59
N GLY A 70 1.26 9.52 6.56
CA GLY A 70 1.59 9.60 7.98
C GLY A 70 2.48 8.46 8.47
N ALA A 71 2.18 7.23 8.07
CA ALA A 71 3.01 6.06 8.39
C ALA A 71 4.40 6.15 7.73
N ALA A 72 4.47 6.60 6.48
CA ALA A 72 5.72 6.74 5.74
C ALA A 72 6.68 7.74 6.40
N ILE A 73 6.20 8.89 6.83
CA ILE A 73 7.05 9.89 7.51
C ILE A 73 7.55 9.42 8.89
N THR A 74 6.92 8.41 9.48
CA THR A 74 7.39 7.76 10.71
C THR A 74 8.33 6.57 10.45
N GLY A 75 8.69 6.31 9.20
CA GLY A 75 9.66 5.29 8.82
C GLY A 75 9.06 3.96 8.38
N MET A 76 7.73 3.83 8.34
CA MET A 76 7.07 2.66 7.75
C MET A 76 7.11 2.69 6.22
N ARG A 77 6.81 1.56 5.60
CA ARG A 77 6.75 1.42 4.14
C ARG A 77 5.38 0.89 3.71
N PRO A 78 4.38 1.75 3.67
CA PRO A 78 3.05 1.37 3.27
C PRO A 78 2.96 1.06 1.78
N VAL A 79 2.27 -0.02 1.46
CA VAL A 79 1.77 -0.31 0.13
C VAL A 79 0.26 -0.26 0.22
N ILE A 80 -0.36 0.64 -0.51
CA ILE A 80 -1.82 0.82 -0.49
C ILE A 80 -2.44 0.40 -1.80
N GLU A 81 -3.56 -0.29 -1.69
CA GLU A 81 -4.31 -0.75 -2.84
C GLU A 81 -5.53 0.14 -3.07
N MET A 82 -5.66 0.60 -4.30
CA MET A 82 -6.87 1.22 -4.83
C MET A 82 -7.47 0.25 -5.84
N GLN A 83 -8.64 -0.31 -5.56
CA GLN A 83 -9.27 -1.36 -6.37
C GLN A 83 -9.34 -1.02 -7.86
N PHE A 84 -9.63 0.24 -8.17
CA PHE A 84 -9.70 0.78 -9.53
C PHE A 84 -8.94 2.10 -9.60
N SER A 85 -8.22 2.32 -10.70
CA SER A 85 -7.42 3.54 -10.92
C SER A 85 -8.27 4.83 -10.88
N ASP A 86 -9.55 4.73 -11.20
CA ASP A 86 -10.50 5.84 -11.11
C ASP A 86 -10.57 6.45 -9.71
N PHE A 87 -10.45 5.63 -8.69
CA PHE A 87 -10.57 6.06 -7.29
C PHE A 87 -9.36 6.81 -6.75
N VAL A 88 -8.23 6.77 -7.45
CA VAL A 88 -7.05 7.59 -7.06
C VAL A 88 -7.36 9.08 -7.07
N VAL A 89 -8.33 9.51 -7.86
CA VAL A 89 -8.78 10.92 -7.92
C VAL A 89 -9.32 11.38 -6.56
N ASN A 90 -9.97 10.49 -5.80
CA ASN A 90 -10.47 10.78 -4.46
C ASN A 90 -9.33 11.01 -3.44
N ALA A 91 -8.12 10.56 -3.74
CA ALA A 91 -6.95 10.67 -2.88
C ALA A 91 -5.91 11.68 -3.39
N MET A 92 -6.30 12.55 -4.32
CA MET A 92 -5.35 13.51 -4.92
C MET A 92 -4.78 14.51 -3.93
N ASP A 93 -5.53 14.94 -2.91
CA ASP A 93 -5.00 15.85 -1.91
C ASP A 93 -3.81 15.24 -1.14
N PRO A 94 -3.93 14.11 -0.45
CA PRO A 94 -2.79 13.54 0.25
C PRO A 94 -1.64 13.10 -0.67
N LEU A 95 -1.90 12.75 -1.94
CA LEU A 95 -0.84 12.45 -2.90
C LEU A 95 -0.08 13.70 -3.34
N VAL A 96 -0.80 14.72 -3.81
CA VAL A 96 -0.18 15.89 -4.48
C VAL A 96 0.23 16.96 -3.48
N ASN A 97 -0.58 17.25 -2.47
CA ASN A 97 -0.32 18.31 -1.51
C ASN A 97 0.49 17.85 -0.29
N GLN A 98 0.53 16.57 -0.01
CA GLN A 98 1.26 16.01 1.12
C GLN A 98 2.44 15.14 0.65
N ALA A 99 2.22 13.93 0.14
CA ALA A 99 3.31 13.02 -0.22
C ALA A 99 4.35 13.67 -1.13
N ALA A 100 3.92 14.30 -2.21
CA ALA A 100 4.81 14.91 -3.19
C ALA A 100 5.56 16.15 -2.67
N LYS A 101 5.06 16.83 -1.65
CA LYS A 101 5.60 18.13 -1.20
C LYS A 101 6.32 18.08 0.14
N LEU A 102 6.02 17.13 1.02
CA LEU A 102 6.54 17.09 2.39
C LEU A 102 8.06 17.16 2.46
N HIS A 103 8.76 16.44 1.61
CA HIS A 103 10.21 16.45 1.58
C HIS A 103 10.76 17.87 1.38
N PHE A 104 10.24 18.57 0.39
CA PHE A 104 10.64 19.95 0.10
C PHE A 104 10.20 20.92 1.20
N MET A 105 8.95 20.84 1.65
CA MET A 105 8.38 21.76 2.64
C MET A 105 9.09 21.69 4.00
N TYR A 106 9.62 20.53 4.35
CA TYR A 106 10.37 20.31 5.59
C TYR A 106 11.89 20.34 5.40
N GLY A 107 12.37 21.00 4.33
CA GLY A 107 13.79 21.21 4.10
C GLY A 107 14.62 19.93 3.95
N GLY A 108 14.02 18.87 3.41
CA GLY A 108 14.68 17.57 3.22
C GLY A 108 14.71 16.66 4.45
N ASN A 109 14.15 17.08 5.58
CA ASN A 109 14.18 16.30 6.83
C ASN A 109 13.09 15.21 6.92
N VAL A 110 12.11 15.25 6.02
CA VAL A 110 11.01 14.28 5.96
C VAL A 110 11.09 13.51 4.65
N THR A 111 10.96 12.20 4.73
CA THR A 111 10.94 11.33 3.55
C THR A 111 9.63 10.55 3.52
N VAL A 112 9.04 10.48 2.34
CA VAL A 112 7.89 9.63 2.02
C VAL A 112 8.39 8.65 0.95
N PRO A 113 8.77 7.44 1.35
CA PRO A 113 9.33 6.43 0.44
C PRO A 113 8.27 5.81 -0.47
#